data_69d751c5e3fc9f1c4ac5d3c4d348c136
#
_entry.id   69d751c5e3fc9f1c4ac5d3c4d348c136
#
_cell.length_a   1.000
_cell.length_b   1.000
_cell.length_c   1.000
_cell.angle_alpha   90.00
_cell.angle_beta   90.00
_cell.angle_gamma   90.00
#
_symmetry.space_group_name_H-M   'P 1'
#
loop_
_entity.id
_entity.type
_entity.pdbx_description
1 polymer ?
#
loop_
_entity_poly.entity_id
_entity_poly.type
_entity_poly.pdbx_seq_one_letter_code
_entity_poly.pdbx_strand_id
1 'polypeptide(L)'
;MEDAGTRDAGPYEISFAAARTVYFSVPSARRKSQRLLAHLHGVCNPPGYACGYWVHAAAARGFLVCPTGNATCGPNMFNAPTWTESPEKMDEDLERAISAVDQSYPGEISRDGSILTGFSRGGYVALRIATLHPGRWPYLIINEADVALTVPALRAAGVRAVALIAGEIGGAAAGERKTVTQLAAKGYPAKLWIMPKAGHFYSANIDEIMAEAVDWVIANGHPDADAR
;
A
#
# COMPACT_ATOMS: atom_id res chain seq x y z
N MET A 1 -34.61 7.08 -8.53
CA MET A 1 -33.55 6.11 -8.19
C MET A 1 -32.60 6.18 -9.36
N GLU A 2 -31.55 6.99 -9.27
CA GLU A 2 -30.51 7.02 -10.30
C GLU A 2 -29.76 5.71 -10.25
N ASP A 3 -29.67 5.07 -11.39
CA ASP A 3 -28.90 3.86 -11.62
C ASP A 3 -27.44 4.14 -11.25
N ALA A 4 -26.96 3.53 -10.18
CA ALA A 4 -25.56 3.59 -9.79
C ALA A 4 -24.76 2.72 -10.77
N GLY A 5 -24.59 3.22 -12.01
CA GLY A 5 -23.78 2.58 -13.01
C GLY A 5 -22.43 2.20 -12.43
N THR A 6 -22.04 0.96 -12.61
CA THR A 6 -20.69 0.46 -12.26
C THR A 6 -19.67 1.32 -13.00
N ARG A 7 -18.96 2.17 -12.24
CA ARG A 7 -17.85 2.96 -12.79
C ARG A 7 -16.70 2.01 -13.13
N ASP A 8 -16.05 2.28 -14.25
CA ASP A 8 -14.71 1.76 -14.48
C ASP A 8 -13.83 2.18 -13.30
N ALA A 9 -13.24 1.22 -12.62
CA ALA A 9 -12.45 1.49 -11.41
C ALA A 9 -11.07 2.11 -11.71
N GLY A 10 -10.66 2.19 -12.97
CA GLY A 10 -9.34 2.67 -13.38
C GLY A 10 -8.34 1.53 -13.66
N PRO A 11 -7.02 1.77 -13.58
CA PRO A 11 -6.41 2.99 -13.01
C PRO A 11 -6.52 4.21 -13.94
N TYR A 12 -6.82 5.35 -13.34
CA TYR A 12 -6.75 6.66 -13.98
C TYR A 12 -5.39 7.29 -13.73
N GLU A 13 -5.08 8.38 -14.43
CA GLU A 13 -3.83 9.12 -14.23
C GLU A 13 -4.04 10.63 -14.25
N ILE A 14 -3.31 11.33 -13.39
CA ILE A 14 -3.19 12.80 -13.41
C ILE A 14 -1.75 13.20 -13.12
N SER A 15 -1.39 14.42 -13.50
CA SER A 15 -0.07 14.95 -13.19
C SER A 15 -0.01 15.49 -11.76
N PHE A 16 1.13 15.30 -11.10
CA PHE A 16 1.48 15.92 -9.83
C PHE A 16 2.95 16.36 -9.85
N ALA A 17 3.45 16.97 -8.82
CA ALA A 17 4.84 17.40 -8.59
C ALA A 17 5.83 17.28 -9.77
N ALA A 18 6.18 18.42 -10.41
CA ALA A 18 7.08 18.48 -11.57
C ALA A 18 6.67 17.58 -12.75
N ALA A 19 5.36 17.51 -13.04
CA ALA A 19 4.77 16.73 -14.12
C ALA A 19 4.98 15.20 -14.03
N ARG A 20 5.27 14.67 -12.84
CA ARG A 20 5.19 13.22 -12.60
C ARG A 20 3.73 12.77 -12.58
N THR A 21 3.49 11.53 -12.96
CA THR A 21 2.15 10.95 -12.99
C THR A 21 1.82 10.29 -11.65
N VAL A 22 0.63 10.50 -11.12
CA VAL A 22 0.00 9.63 -10.12
C VAL A 22 -1.07 8.80 -10.79
N TYR A 23 -1.00 7.49 -10.60
CA TYR A 23 -2.06 6.56 -10.97
C TYR A 23 -3.00 6.38 -9.79
N PHE A 24 -4.29 6.25 -10.06
CA PHE A 24 -5.27 6.10 -8.99
C PHE A 24 -6.49 5.31 -9.44
N SER A 25 -7.21 4.74 -8.50
CA SER A 25 -8.54 4.19 -8.76
C SER A 25 -9.57 4.80 -7.82
N VAL A 26 -10.81 4.81 -8.29
CA VAL A 26 -11.94 5.31 -7.52
C VAL A 26 -12.79 4.13 -7.04
N PRO A 27 -13.47 4.28 -5.89
CA PRO A 27 -14.37 3.23 -5.42
C PRO A 27 -15.53 3.00 -6.36
N SER A 28 -15.95 1.75 -6.51
CA SER A 28 -17.08 1.35 -7.36
C SER A 28 -18.39 2.00 -6.95
N ALA A 29 -18.59 2.22 -5.64
CA ALA A 29 -19.74 2.95 -5.10
C ALA A 29 -19.30 4.29 -4.54
N ARG A 30 -19.90 5.38 -5.05
CA ARG A 30 -19.60 6.73 -4.56
C ARG A 30 -20.20 6.95 -3.17
N ARG A 31 -19.34 7.25 -2.20
CA ARG A 31 -19.73 7.62 -0.82
C ARG A 31 -18.87 8.78 -0.35
N LYS A 32 -19.37 9.58 0.58
CA LYS A 32 -18.54 10.55 1.28
C LYS A 32 -17.54 9.83 2.19
N SER A 33 -16.35 10.41 2.35
CA SER A 33 -15.37 9.97 3.34
C SER A 33 -14.94 8.50 3.17
N GLN A 34 -14.49 8.14 1.97
CA GLN A 34 -14.02 6.78 1.67
C GLN A 34 -12.52 6.64 1.98
N ARG A 35 -12.15 5.48 2.46
CA ARG A 35 -10.79 5.15 2.90
C ARG A 35 -9.76 5.41 1.80
N LEU A 36 -8.58 5.88 2.22
CA LEU A 36 -7.40 5.98 1.37
C LEU A 36 -6.58 4.69 1.45
N LEU A 37 -6.23 4.14 0.30
CA LEU A 37 -5.16 3.18 0.10
C LEU A 37 -4.06 3.87 -0.71
N ALA A 38 -2.82 3.79 -0.25
CA ALA A 38 -1.67 4.29 -1.02
C ALA A 38 -0.72 3.14 -1.32
N HIS A 39 -0.29 3.03 -2.59
CA HIS A 39 0.62 1.96 -3.02
C HIS A 39 1.94 2.51 -3.56
N LEU A 40 3.05 2.00 -3.03
CA LEU A 40 4.41 2.37 -3.42
C LEU A 40 5.05 1.23 -4.23
N HIS A 41 5.36 1.52 -5.49
CA HIS A 41 5.94 0.55 -6.43
C HIS A 41 7.37 0.13 -6.07
N GLY A 42 7.82 -0.99 -6.63
CA GLY A 42 9.19 -1.49 -6.47
C GLY A 42 10.25 -0.66 -7.20
N VAL A 43 11.52 -1.04 -7.05
CA VAL A 43 12.62 -0.45 -7.81
C VAL A 43 12.44 -0.72 -9.31
N CYS A 44 12.69 0.28 -10.15
CA CYS A 44 12.61 0.18 -11.61
C CYS A 44 11.27 -0.43 -12.11
N ASN A 45 10.19 -0.19 -11.38
CA ASN A 45 8.88 -0.78 -11.68
C ASN A 45 7.91 0.33 -12.13
N PRO A 46 7.26 0.21 -13.29
CA PRO A 46 6.28 1.19 -13.74
C PRO A 46 5.11 1.30 -12.75
N PRO A 47 4.83 2.49 -12.20
CA PRO A 47 3.83 2.64 -11.14
C PRO A 47 2.41 2.34 -11.61
N GLY A 48 2.05 2.65 -12.86
CA GLY A 48 0.75 2.32 -13.41
C GLY A 48 0.49 0.81 -13.50
N TYR A 49 1.52 0.05 -13.85
CA TYR A 49 1.47 -1.41 -13.84
C TYR A 49 1.30 -1.96 -12.41
N ALA A 50 2.13 -1.49 -11.47
CA ALA A 50 2.02 -1.89 -10.08
C ALA A 50 0.65 -1.51 -9.46
N CYS A 51 0.15 -0.32 -9.79
CA CYS A 51 -1.18 0.15 -9.37
C CYS A 51 -2.30 -0.75 -9.87
N GLY A 52 -2.21 -1.22 -11.13
CA GLY A 52 -3.20 -2.08 -11.76
C GLY A 52 -3.55 -3.31 -10.94
N TYR A 53 -2.59 -3.94 -10.29
CA TYR A 53 -2.82 -5.09 -9.41
C TYR A 53 -3.65 -4.78 -8.16
N TRP A 54 -3.69 -3.51 -7.71
CA TRP A 54 -4.42 -3.11 -6.52
C TRP A 54 -5.84 -2.60 -6.79
N VAL A 55 -6.18 -2.32 -8.06
CA VAL A 55 -7.48 -1.73 -8.44
C VAL A 55 -8.65 -2.56 -7.94
N HIS A 56 -8.63 -3.87 -8.16
CA HIS A 56 -9.71 -4.76 -7.72
C HIS A 56 -9.87 -4.75 -6.19
N ALA A 57 -8.79 -4.89 -5.46
CA ALA A 57 -8.81 -4.89 -3.99
C ALA A 57 -9.27 -3.54 -3.42
N ALA A 58 -8.92 -2.43 -4.07
CA ALA A 58 -9.28 -1.08 -3.63
C ALA A 58 -10.72 -0.71 -3.98
N ALA A 59 -11.23 -1.10 -5.16
CA ALA A 59 -12.51 -0.65 -5.72
C ALA A 59 -13.71 -0.81 -4.79
N ALA A 60 -13.74 -1.86 -3.97
CA ALA A 60 -14.79 -2.09 -2.98
C ALA A 60 -14.55 -1.37 -1.63
N ARG A 61 -13.35 -0.79 -1.40
CA ARG A 61 -12.88 -0.39 -0.07
C ARG A 61 -12.49 1.07 0.05
N GLY A 62 -12.17 1.74 -1.06
CA GLY A 62 -11.79 3.15 -1.04
C GLY A 62 -11.03 3.60 -2.28
N PHE A 63 -10.41 4.76 -2.17
CA PHE A 63 -9.52 5.31 -3.18
C PHE A 63 -8.15 4.64 -3.13
N LEU A 64 -7.59 4.32 -4.28
CA LEU A 64 -6.21 3.89 -4.43
C LEU A 64 -5.38 5.02 -5.03
N VAL A 65 -4.22 5.30 -4.45
CA VAL A 65 -3.27 6.32 -4.95
C VAL A 65 -1.89 5.72 -5.08
N CYS A 66 -1.32 5.76 -6.28
CA CYS A 66 -0.03 5.14 -6.62
C CYS A 66 0.89 6.20 -7.26
N PRO A 67 1.68 6.93 -6.49
CA PRO A 67 2.59 7.94 -7.03
C PRO A 67 3.74 7.31 -7.81
N THR A 68 4.21 8.03 -8.84
CA THR A 68 5.51 7.73 -9.47
C THR A 68 6.64 8.15 -8.53
N GLY A 69 7.59 7.27 -8.31
CA GLY A 69 8.79 7.53 -7.52
C GLY A 69 9.58 8.74 -8.03
N ASN A 70 10.39 9.32 -7.16
CA ASN A 70 11.08 10.60 -7.36
C ASN A 70 12.51 10.46 -7.89
N ALA A 71 12.91 9.28 -8.32
CA ALA A 71 14.18 8.98 -8.96
C ALA A 71 13.99 8.03 -10.15
N THR A 72 15.03 7.82 -10.93
CA THR A 72 15.04 6.87 -12.05
C THR A 72 16.21 5.91 -11.97
N CYS A 73 16.04 4.73 -12.54
CA CYS A 73 17.03 3.65 -12.57
C CYS A 73 18.12 3.84 -13.65
N GLY A 74 18.02 4.90 -14.45
CA GLY A 74 18.95 5.18 -15.53
C GLY A 74 18.59 4.52 -16.87
N PRO A 75 19.39 4.85 -17.94
CA PRO A 75 19.04 4.48 -19.32
C PRO A 75 18.94 2.97 -19.57
N ASN A 76 19.80 2.19 -18.93
CA ASN A 76 19.82 0.71 -19.09
C ASN A 76 18.53 0.05 -18.58
N MET A 77 17.72 0.75 -17.81
CA MET A 77 16.42 0.33 -17.30
C MET A 77 15.30 1.25 -17.82
N PHE A 78 15.47 1.79 -19.02
CA PHE A 78 14.50 2.68 -19.69
C PHE A 78 14.08 3.88 -18.83
N ASN A 79 14.96 4.37 -17.96
CA ASN A 79 14.66 5.39 -16.94
C ASN A 79 13.42 5.06 -16.08
N ALA A 80 13.16 3.77 -15.86
CA ALA A 80 12.03 3.34 -15.04
C ALA A 80 12.08 3.98 -13.65
N PRO A 81 10.92 4.33 -13.06
CA PRO A 81 10.86 5.03 -11.80
C PRO A 81 11.38 4.20 -10.61
N THR A 82 11.98 4.90 -9.66
CA THR A 82 12.39 4.36 -8.36
C THR A 82 12.30 5.44 -7.28
N TRP A 83 12.75 5.14 -6.06
CA TRP A 83 12.68 6.01 -4.90
C TRP A 83 14.07 6.49 -4.47
N THR A 84 14.18 7.75 -4.02
CA THR A 84 15.37 8.28 -3.34
C THR A 84 15.55 7.63 -1.96
N GLU A 85 16.60 8.04 -1.22
CA GLU A 85 16.87 7.55 0.13
C GLU A 85 16.24 8.42 1.25
N SER A 86 15.75 9.64 0.93
CA SER A 86 15.11 10.51 1.94
C SER A 86 13.66 10.14 2.18
N PRO A 87 13.30 9.61 3.37
CA PRO A 87 11.91 9.30 3.72
C PRO A 87 11.02 10.53 3.71
N GLU A 88 11.53 11.69 4.16
CA GLU A 88 10.79 12.95 4.22
C GLU A 88 10.39 13.40 2.82
N LYS A 89 11.34 13.34 1.87
CA LYS A 89 11.05 13.69 0.49
C LYS A 89 10.09 12.73 -0.19
N MET A 90 10.21 11.43 0.10
CA MET A 90 9.27 10.43 -0.42
C MET A 90 7.86 10.64 0.15
N ASP A 91 7.78 11.03 1.42
CA ASP A 91 6.52 11.34 2.08
C ASP A 91 5.87 12.62 1.52
N GLU A 92 6.64 13.69 1.33
CA GLU A 92 6.16 14.90 0.66
C GLU A 92 5.58 14.60 -0.73
N ASP A 93 6.26 13.76 -1.50
CA ASP A 93 5.81 13.37 -2.84
C ASP A 93 4.52 12.53 -2.78
N LEU A 94 4.42 11.63 -1.82
CA LEU A 94 3.18 10.87 -1.57
C LEU A 94 2.02 11.79 -1.21
N GLU A 95 2.23 12.75 -0.30
CA GLU A 95 1.19 13.71 0.09
C GLU A 95 0.76 14.62 -1.07
N ARG A 96 1.70 15.04 -1.93
CA ARG A 96 1.36 15.80 -3.14
C ARG A 96 0.53 14.98 -4.12
N ALA A 97 0.86 13.70 -4.29
CA ALA A 97 0.08 12.80 -5.14
C ALA A 97 -1.34 12.60 -4.61
N ILE A 98 -1.48 12.36 -3.29
CA ILE A 98 -2.78 12.23 -2.66
C ILE A 98 -3.59 13.54 -2.79
N SER A 99 -2.95 14.68 -2.56
CA SER A 99 -3.59 15.99 -2.71
C SER A 99 -4.08 16.26 -4.13
N ALA A 100 -3.34 15.83 -5.15
CA ALA A 100 -3.76 15.97 -6.54
C ALA A 100 -5.02 15.15 -6.84
N VAL A 101 -5.12 13.95 -6.28
CA VAL A 101 -6.33 13.12 -6.41
C VAL A 101 -7.49 13.73 -5.63
N ASP A 102 -7.26 14.18 -4.38
CA ASP A 102 -8.29 14.77 -3.51
C ASP A 102 -8.89 16.06 -4.12
N GLN A 103 -8.09 16.87 -4.82
CA GLN A 103 -8.57 18.03 -5.57
C GLN A 103 -9.56 17.66 -6.69
N SER A 104 -9.42 16.47 -7.27
CA SER A 104 -10.35 15.94 -8.28
C SER A 104 -11.61 15.32 -7.68
N TYR A 105 -11.57 14.98 -6.38
CA TYR A 105 -12.64 14.31 -5.64
C TYR A 105 -12.84 14.95 -4.24
N PRO A 106 -13.16 16.26 -4.17
CA PRO A 106 -13.12 17.02 -2.94
C PRO A 106 -14.07 16.46 -1.88
N GLY A 107 -13.51 16.14 -0.70
CA GLY A 107 -14.26 15.60 0.44
C GLY A 107 -14.72 14.14 0.29
N GLU A 108 -14.27 13.43 -0.74
CA GLU A 108 -14.56 12.01 -0.92
C GLU A 108 -13.50 11.11 -0.27
N ILE A 109 -12.26 11.58 -0.12
CA ILE A 109 -11.15 10.80 0.47
C ILE A 109 -11.08 11.03 1.98
N SER A 110 -11.10 9.93 2.74
CA SER A 110 -10.86 9.93 4.18
C SER A 110 -9.47 9.42 4.52
N ARG A 111 -8.81 10.11 5.45
CA ARG A 111 -7.55 9.66 6.04
C ARG A 111 -7.76 8.67 7.18
N ASP A 112 -8.98 8.54 7.69
CA ASP A 112 -9.28 7.63 8.78
C ASP A 112 -9.12 6.17 8.35
N GLY A 113 -8.30 5.44 9.09
CA GLY A 113 -8.00 4.05 8.78
C GLY A 113 -7.27 3.86 7.45
N SER A 114 -6.45 4.82 7.03
CA SER A 114 -5.64 4.73 5.80
C SER A 114 -4.75 3.51 5.78
N ILE A 115 -4.58 2.94 4.60
CA ILE A 115 -3.72 1.77 4.37
C ILE A 115 -2.53 2.21 3.51
N LEU A 116 -1.31 1.96 3.97
CA LEU A 116 -0.10 2.14 3.17
C LEU A 116 0.42 0.78 2.74
N THR A 117 0.63 0.63 1.45
CA THR A 117 1.14 -0.60 0.87
C THR A 117 2.42 -0.37 0.07
N GLY A 118 3.24 -1.40 -0.06
CA GLY A 118 4.43 -1.30 -0.90
C GLY A 118 4.94 -2.65 -1.36
N PHE A 119 5.39 -2.68 -2.62
CA PHE A 119 6.02 -3.85 -3.22
C PHE A 119 7.54 -3.67 -3.23
N SER A 120 8.29 -4.69 -2.79
CA SER A 120 9.75 -4.71 -2.85
C SER A 120 10.35 -3.44 -2.21
N ARG A 121 11.13 -2.63 -2.93
CA ARG A 121 11.64 -1.35 -2.44
C ARG A 121 10.52 -0.45 -1.87
N GLY A 122 9.35 -0.44 -2.49
CA GLY A 122 8.18 0.30 -1.98
C GLY A 122 7.75 -0.15 -0.58
N GLY A 123 7.93 -1.41 -0.21
CA GLY A 123 7.67 -1.90 1.14
C GLY A 123 8.62 -1.31 2.19
N TYR A 124 9.91 -1.19 1.88
CA TYR A 124 10.87 -0.49 2.75
C TYR A 124 10.55 1.00 2.87
N VAL A 125 10.15 1.64 1.76
CA VAL A 125 9.73 3.05 1.76
C VAL A 125 8.47 3.24 2.60
N ALA A 126 7.47 2.37 2.44
CA ALA A 126 6.22 2.42 3.20
C ALA A 126 6.48 2.37 4.72
N LEU A 127 7.33 1.46 5.18
CA LEU A 127 7.69 1.38 6.58
C LEU A 127 8.35 2.68 7.09
N ARG A 128 9.28 3.25 6.33
CA ARG A 128 9.96 4.51 6.68
C ARG A 128 8.98 5.67 6.77
N ILE A 129 8.07 5.80 5.80
CA ILE A 129 7.02 6.84 5.79
C ILE A 129 6.07 6.66 6.98
N ALA A 130 5.66 5.44 7.30
CA ALA A 130 4.77 5.19 8.44
C ALA A 130 5.37 5.64 9.77
N THR A 131 6.72 5.64 9.91
CA THR A 131 7.39 6.09 11.14
C THR A 131 7.51 7.60 11.27
N LEU A 132 7.40 8.38 10.18
CA LEU A 132 7.54 9.84 10.21
C LEU A 132 6.37 10.53 10.94
N HIS A 133 5.17 10.01 10.79
CA HIS A 133 3.95 10.60 11.35
C HIS A 133 3.11 9.53 12.05
N PRO A 134 3.34 9.31 13.34
CA PRO A 134 2.64 8.26 14.09
C PRO A 134 1.12 8.37 13.99
N GLY A 135 0.49 7.23 13.66
CA GLY A 135 -0.97 7.12 13.54
C GLY A 135 -1.56 7.53 12.18
N ARG A 136 -0.79 8.15 11.29
CA ARG A 136 -1.27 8.51 9.94
C ARG A 136 -1.57 7.26 9.07
N TRP A 137 -0.81 6.21 9.26
CA TRP A 137 -0.94 4.94 8.54
C TRP A 137 -1.18 3.78 9.51
N PRO A 138 -2.41 3.61 10.02
CA PRO A 138 -2.71 2.57 11.00
C PRO A 138 -2.61 1.16 10.42
N TYR A 139 -2.60 0.99 9.12
CA TYR A 139 -2.50 -0.31 8.46
C TYR A 139 -1.36 -0.33 7.45
N LEU A 140 -0.52 -1.38 7.52
CA LEU A 140 0.54 -1.63 6.55
C LEU A 140 0.29 -2.96 5.82
N ILE A 141 0.51 -2.95 4.50
CA ILE A 141 0.56 -4.17 3.69
C ILE A 141 1.87 -4.17 2.91
N ILE A 142 2.78 -5.05 3.27
CA ILE A 142 4.11 -5.16 2.69
C ILE A 142 4.14 -6.39 1.78
N ASN A 143 4.53 -6.18 0.53
CA ASN A 143 4.58 -7.23 -0.47
C ASN A 143 6.02 -7.42 -0.96
N GLU A 144 6.55 -8.65 -0.89
CA GLU A 144 7.87 -9.03 -1.39
C GLU A 144 9.03 -8.20 -0.80
N ALA A 145 8.94 -7.83 0.48
CA ALA A 145 10.00 -7.09 1.16
C ALA A 145 10.24 -7.64 2.58
N ASP A 146 11.38 -8.27 2.78
CA ASP A 146 11.82 -8.76 4.09
C ASP A 146 12.23 -7.58 5.00
N VAL A 147 11.21 -6.87 5.50
CA VAL A 147 11.39 -5.71 6.38
C VAL A 147 11.49 -6.14 7.84
N ALA A 148 12.41 -5.54 8.57
CA ALA A 148 12.54 -5.78 10.00
C ALA A 148 11.42 -5.05 10.78
N LEU A 149 10.42 -5.80 11.24
CA LEU A 149 9.31 -5.27 12.03
C LEU A 149 9.42 -5.72 13.49
N THR A 150 9.21 -4.78 14.41
CA THR A 150 9.12 -5.06 15.84
C THR A 150 7.89 -4.42 16.46
N VAL A 151 7.30 -5.06 17.47
CA VAL A 151 6.10 -4.52 18.12
C VAL A 151 6.33 -3.11 18.69
N PRO A 152 7.45 -2.78 19.36
CA PRO A 152 7.69 -1.43 19.84
C PRO A 152 7.73 -0.39 18.69
N ALA A 153 8.40 -0.70 17.58
CA ALA A 153 8.50 0.23 16.45
C ALA A 153 7.15 0.44 15.76
N LEU A 154 6.37 -0.63 15.56
CA LEU A 154 5.04 -0.55 14.97
C LEU A 154 4.07 0.24 15.85
N ARG A 155 4.08 0.01 17.17
CA ARG A 155 3.26 0.79 18.12
C ARG A 155 3.68 2.26 18.17
N ALA A 156 4.98 2.54 18.17
CA ALA A 156 5.47 3.91 18.10
C ALA A 156 5.06 4.64 16.82
N ALA A 157 4.99 3.92 15.69
CA ALA A 157 4.47 4.43 14.43
C ALA A 157 2.92 4.52 14.39
N GLY A 158 2.22 4.05 15.42
CA GLY A 158 0.76 4.00 15.44
C GLY A 158 0.15 2.98 14.47
N VAL A 159 0.95 2.02 13.99
CA VAL A 159 0.48 0.91 13.17
C VAL A 159 -0.28 -0.08 14.07
N ARG A 160 -1.43 -0.52 13.63
CA ARG A 160 -2.36 -1.38 14.39
C ARG A 160 -2.38 -2.81 13.87
N ALA A 161 -2.23 -3.00 12.57
CA ALA A 161 -2.16 -4.32 11.95
C ALA A 161 -1.22 -4.31 10.74
N VAL A 162 -0.57 -5.45 10.50
CA VAL A 162 0.37 -5.64 9.38
C VAL A 162 0.00 -6.91 8.62
N ALA A 163 -0.17 -6.78 7.30
CA ALA A 163 -0.22 -7.90 6.36
C ALA A 163 1.11 -8.00 5.61
N LEU A 164 1.65 -9.20 5.51
CA LEU A 164 2.81 -9.51 4.67
C LEU A 164 2.35 -10.42 3.53
N ILE A 165 2.88 -10.21 2.32
CA ILE A 165 2.53 -11.00 1.13
C ILE A 165 3.83 -11.40 0.43
N ALA A 166 4.13 -12.69 0.35
CA ALA A 166 5.36 -13.20 -0.24
C ALA A 166 5.11 -14.28 -1.29
N GLY A 167 5.94 -14.32 -2.32
CA GLY A 167 5.96 -15.41 -3.29
C GLY A 167 6.49 -16.71 -2.70
N GLU A 168 5.84 -17.82 -3.02
CA GLU A 168 6.19 -19.17 -2.53
C GLU A 168 7.65 -19.53 -2.80
N ILE A 169 8.15 -19.17 -3.99
CA ILE A 169 9.53 -19.44 -4.45
C ILE A 169 10.39 -18.17 -4.43
N GLY A 170 9.92 -17.07 -3.83
CA GLY A 170 10.63 -15.82 -3.67
C GLY A 170 11.57 -15.82 -2.45
N GLY A 171 12.52 -14.88 -2.44
CA GLY A 171 13.48 -14.72 -1.32
C GLY A 171 12.86 -14.13 -0.04
N ALA A 172 11.73 -13.42 -0.12
CA ALA A 172 11.12 -12.73 1.02
C ALA A 172 10.36 -13.67 1.97
N ALA A 173 9.79 -14.78 1.47
CA ALA A 173 8.86 -15.63 2.22
C ALA A 173 9.41 -16.15 3.57
N ALA A 174 10.68 -16.53 3.62
CA ALA A 174 11.30 -17.06 4.84
C ALA A 174 11.42 -15.98 5.93
N GLY A 175 11.90 -14.79 5.56
CA GLY A 175 12.03 -13.65 6.47
C GLY A 175 10.68 -13.12 6.94
N GLU A 176 9.72 -12.96 6.02
CA GLU A 176 8.37 -12.52 6.34
C GLU A 176 7.63 -13.50 7.26
N ARG A 177 7.80 -14.82 7.05
CA ARG A 177 7.24 -15.85 7.95
C ARG A 177 7.82 -15.74 9.36
N LYS A 178 9.14 -15.56 9.48
CA LYS A 178 9.81 -15.34 10.78
C LYS A 178 9.26 -14.08 11.45
N THR A 179 9.14 -12.99 10.72
CA THR A 179 8.62 -11.71 11.22
C THR A 179 7.20 -11.86 11.74
N VAL A 180 6.27 -12.45 10.97
CA VAL A 180 4.89 -12.68 11.43
C VAL A 180 4.84 -13.55 12.68
N THR A 181 5.63 -14.64 12.72
CA THR A 181 5.70 -15.51 13.90
C THR A 181 6.15 -14.73 15.14
N GLN A 182 7.16 -13.87 15.02
CA GLN A 182 7.66 -13.06 16.14
C GLN A 182 6.66 -11.99 16.60
N LEU A 183 5.92 -11.38 15.70
CA LEU A 183 4.89 -10.40 16.02
C LEU A 183 3.69 -11.09 16.69
N ALA A 184 3.21 -12.18 16.13
CA ALA A 184 2.09 -12.95 16.67
C ALA A 184 2.37 -13.53 18.06
N ALA A 185 3.60 -13.99 18.32
CA ALA A 185 4.02 -14.46 19.64
C ALA A 185 3.95 -13.38 20.74
N LYS A 186 3.89 -12.10 20.34
CA LYS A 186 3.72 -10.93 21.23
C LYS A 186 2.30 -10.38 21.20
N GLY A 187 1.33 -11.13 20.65
CA GLY A 187 -0.06 -10.71 20.54
C GLY A 187 -0.31 -9.57 19.56
N TYR A 188 0.65 -9.27 18.66
CA TYR A 188 0.47 -8.19 17.69
C TYR A 188 -0.23 -8.69 16.43
N PRO A 189 -1.24 -7.96 15.89
CA PRO A 189 -1.96 -8.35 14.69
C PRO A 189 -1.05 -8.35 13.46
N ALA A 190 -0.60 -9.53 13.06
CA ALA A 190 0.23 -9.74 11.88
C ALA A 190 -0.16 -11.04 11.18
N LYS A 191 -0.27 -11.02 9.84
CA LYS A 191 -0.60 -12.22 9.04
C LYS A 191 0.22 -12.24 7.76
N LEU A 192 0.59 -13.44 7.30
CA LEU A 192 1.29 -13.69 6.05
C LEU A 192 0.38 -14.41 5.05
N TRP A 193 0.37 -13.93 3.83
CA TRP A 193 -0.17 -14.63 2.67
C TRP A 193 0.96 -15.08 1.76
N ILE A 194 0.84 -16.28 1.23
CA ILE A 194 1.81 -16.83 0.28
C ILE A 194 1.18 -16.83 -1.11
N MET A 195 1.85 -16.19 -2.06
CA MET A 195 1.48 -16.19 -3.47
C MET A 195 1.97 -17.49 -4.12
N PRO A 196 1.08 -18.41 -4.53
CA PRO A 196 1.48 -19.71 -5.06
C PRO A 196 2.25 -19.56 -6.38
N LYS A 197 3.32 -20.34 -6.52
CA LYS A 197 4.19 -20.39 -7.72
C LYS A 197 4.79 -19.04 -8.14
N ALA A 198 4.70 -18.00 -7.31
CA ALA A 198 5.32 -16.72 -7.57
C ALA A 198 6.73 -16.66 -6.95
N GLY A 199 7.66 -16.02 -7.67
CA GLY A 199 8.91 -15.53 -7.14
C GLY A 199 8.77 -14.09 -6.64
N HIS A 200 9.73 -13.23 -7.00
CA HIS A 200 9.66 -11.80 -6.70
C HIS A 200 8.71 -11.08 -7.67
N PHE A 201 7.47 -11.52 -7.71
CA PHE A 201 6.41 -11.04 -8.60
C PHE A 201 5.02 -11.44 -8.07
N TYR A 202 3.96 -11.02 -8.75
CA TYR A 202 2.58 -11.33 -8.38
C TYR A 202 2.11 -12.69 -8.94
N SER A 203 1.34 -13.43 -8.15
CA SER A 203 0.68 -14.68 -8.58
C SER A 203 -0.59 -14.40 -9.38
N ALA A 204 -1.09 -15.44 -10.07
CA ALA A 204 -2.32 -15.32 -10.85
C ALA A 204 -3.57 -14.97 -10.01
N ASN A 205 -3.59 -15.32 -8.72
CA ASN A 205 -4.68 -15.03 -7.78
C ASN A 205 -4.40 -13.84 -6.86
N ILE A 206 -3.54 -12.92 -7.31
CA ILE A 206 -3.12 -11.78 -6.47
C ILE A 206 -4.28 -10.88 -6.06
N ASP A 207 -5.29 -10.71 -6.91
CA ASP A 207 -6.46 -9.87 -6.62
C ASP A 207 -7.20 -10.36 -5.38
N GLU A 208 -7.38 -11.68 -5.23
CA GLU A 208 -8.00 -12.31 -4.07
C GLU A 208 -7.14 -12.11 -2.82
N ILE A 209 -5.84 -12.39 -2.94
CA ILE A 209 -4.88 -12.24 -1.83
C ILE A 209 -4.84 -10.79 -1.33
N MET A 210 -4.78 -9.82 -2.22
CA MET A 210 -4.77 -8.40 -1.84
C MET A 210 -6.10 -7.98 -1.19
N ALA A 211 -7.23 -8.45 -1.73
CA ALA A 211 -8.55 -8.18 -1.16
C ALA A 211 -8.66 -8.73 0.27
N GLU A 212 -8.27 -9.99 0.48
CA GLU A 212 -8.24 -10.62 1.80
C GLU A 212 -7.30 -9.89 2.77
N ALA A 213 -6.11 -9.48 2.32
CA ALA A 213 -5.15 -8.76 3.15
C ALA A 213 -5.71 -7.41 3.60
N VAL A 214 -6.36 -6.66 2.69
CA VAL A 214 -7.01 -5.39 3.02
C VAL A 214 -8.12 -5.58 4.04
N ASP A 215 -9.02 -6.54 3.83
CA ASP A 215 -10.12 -6.82 4.76
C ASP A 215 -9.59 -7.26 6.13
N TRP A 216 -8.54 -8.06 6.13
CA TRP A 216 -7.96 -8.58 7.37
C TRP A 216 -7.31 -7.46 8.22
N VAL A 217 -6.52 -6.56 7.63
CA VAL A 217 -5.91 -5.45 8.41
C VAL A 217 -6.98 -4.52 8.96
N ILE A 218 -8.06 -4.27 8.22
CA ILE A 218 -9.20 -3.47 8.68
C ILE A 218 -9.89 -4.15 9.87
N ALA A 219 -10.15 -5.45 9.78
CA ALA A 219 -10.89 -6.19 10.80
C ALA A 219 -10.08 -6.39 12.11
N ASN A 220 -8.75 -6.49 12.02
CA ASN A 220 -7.89 -6.85 13.16
C ASN A 220 -7.13 -5.68 13.78
N GLY A 221 -7.17 -4.50 13.18
CA GLY A 221 -6.48 -3.31 13.69
C GLY A 221 -7.42 -2.31 14.39
N HIS A 222 -8.52 -2.77 15.00
CA HIS A 222 -9.40 -1.91 15.79
C HIS A 222 -8.72 -1.47 17.09
N PRO A 223 -8.95 -0.21 17.57
CA PRO A 223 -8.37 0.31 18.80
C PRO A 223 -8.66 -0.54 20.04
N ASP A 224 -9.77 -1.25 20.05
CA ASP A 224 -10.23 -2.06 21.18
C ASP A 224 -9.56 -3.45 21.28
N ALA A 225 -8.72 -3.84 20.32
CA ALA A 225 -7.98 -5.11 20.34
C ALA A 225 -6.85 -5.12 21.41
N ASP A 226 -6.38 -3.95 21.84
CA ASP A 226 -5.36 -3.80 22.89
C ASP A 226 -5.94 -3.82 24.33
N ALA A 227 -7.26 -3.92 24.49
CA ALA A 227 -7.94 -3.91 25.80
C ALA A 227 -8.35 -5.29 26.34
N ARG A 228 -7.84 -6.40 25.75
CA ARG A 228 -8.11 -7.78 26.21
C ARG A 228 -6.88 -8.49 26.67
#